data_a7332415ff0e4419745a1b8b506003c6
#
_entry.id   a7332415ff0e4419745a1b8b506003c6
#
_cell.length_a   1.000
_cell.length_b   1.000
_cell.length_c   1.000
_cell.angle_alpha   90.00
_cell.angle_beta   90.00
_cell.angle_gamma   90.00
#
_symmetry.space_group_name_H-M   'P 1'
#
loop_
_entity.id
_entity.type
_entity.pdbx_description
1 polymer ?
#
loop_
_entity_poly.entity_id
_entity_poly.type
_entity_poly.pdbx_seq_one_letter_code
_entity_poly.pdbx_strand_id
1 'polypeptide(L)'
;ITSNTLSSSKIFQKIKFKKTIHQFFPIDTNFFIKKFLNYWKPSAAFFIDSEIWPNTITNLKRNKIPIILINGRITKKSFNKWKKISYLSNDLFSKINLCFPSSKQSEKYLKQLGVKKIKFIGNIKFSQSINEKLLSSNINIKKFISFKKTWCASSTHKTEELLCGAVH
;
A
#
# COMPACT_ATOMS: atom_id res chain seq x y z
N ILE A 1 6.95 11.74 -6.61
CA ILE A 1 5.92 10.94 -5.92
C ILE A 1 4.61 11.06 -6.66
N THR A 2 3.93 9.94 -6.86
CA THR A 2 2.61 9.91 -7.50
C THR A 2 1.54 9.43 -6.51
N SER A 3 0.32 9.91 -6.66
CA SER A 3 -0.86 9.44 -5.93
C SER A 3 -2.11 9.46 -6.81
N ASN A 4 -3.15 8.71 -6.40
CA ASN A 4 -4.39 8.55 -7.16
C ASN A 4 -5.57 9.35 -6.56
N THR A 5 -5.38 10.01 -5.41
CA THR A 5 -6.47 10.68 -4.69
C THR A 5 -6.13 12.12 -4.34
N LEU A 6 -7.15 12.97 -4.34
CA LEU A 6 -7.04 14.36 -3.87
C LEU A 6 -6.59 14.45 -2.41
N SER A 7 -7.03 13.53 -1.56
CA SER A 7 -6.64 13.48 -0.15
C SER A 7 -5.13 13.27 0.00
N SER A 8 -4.54 12.34 -0.76
CA SER A 8 -3.10 12.10 -0.75
C SER A 8 -2.31 13.31 -1.24
N SER A 9 -2.81 13.99 -2.29
CA SER A 9 -2.21 15.23 -2.79
C SER A 9 -2.19 16.33 -1.73
N LYS A 10 -3.32 16.54 -1.03
CA LYS A 10 -3.42 17.52 0.05
C LYS A 10 -2.46 17.23 1.21
N ILE A 11 -2.30 15.94 1.58
CA ILE A 11 -1.34 15.53 2.61
C ILE A 11 0.08 15.84 2.15
N PHE A 12 0.44 15.50 0.91
CA PHE A 12 1.75 15.80 0.36
C PHE A 12 2.08 17.30 0.42
N GLN A 13 1.13 18.17 0.04
CA GLN A 13 1.29 19.62 0.09
C GLN A 13 1.52 20.14 1.53
N LYS A 14 0.84 19.55 2.53
CA LYS A 14 1.02 19.93 3.94
C LYS A 14 2.40 19.59 4.49
N ILE A 15 2.99 18.47 4.08
CA ILE A 15 4.27 17.98 4.64
C ILE A 15 5.47 18.76 4.07
N LYS A 16 5.35 19.38 2.90
CA LYS A 16 6.40 20.19 2.24
C LYS A 16 7.75 19.47 2.16
N PHE A 17 7.76 18.25 1.61
CA PHE A 17 9.01 17.52 1.41
C PHE A 17 9.99 18.29 0.53
N LYS A 18 11.25 18.40 0.97
CA LYS A 18 12.33 19.00 0.17
C LYS A 18 12.68 18.10 -1.00
N LYS A 19 13.02 18.69 -2.15
CA LYS A 19 13.47 17.99 -3.37
C LYS A 19 12.49 16.90 -3.87
N THR A 20 11.19 17.10 -3.67
CA THR A 20 10.15 16.17 -4.13
C THR A 20 9.11 16.90 -4.95
N ILE A 21 8.65 16.22 -6.01
CA ILE A 21 7.58 16.70 -6.88
C ILE A 21 6.41 15.72 -6.75
N HIS A 22 5.20 16.22 -6.58
CA HIS A 22 3.98 15.44 -6.62
C HIS A 22 3.30 15.57 -7.97
N GLN A 23 2.82 14.43 -8.48
CA GLN A 23 1.97 14.36 -9.66
C GLN A 23 0.91 13.27 -9.46
N PHE A 24 -0.26 13.46 -10.06
CA PHE A 24 -1.23 12.37 -10.15
C PHE A 24 -0.71 11.27 -11.06
N PHE A 25 -0.95 10.02 -10.63
CA PHE A 25 -0.59 8.87 -11.44
C PHE A 25 -1.44 8.85 -12.72
N PRO A 26 -0.85 8.64 -13.89
CA PRO A 26 -1.60 8.58 -15.14
C PRO A 26 -2.47 7.33 -15.23
N ILE A 27 -3.49 7.36 -16.08
CA ILE A 27 -4.29 6.17 -16.39
C ILE A 27 -3.37 5.08 -16.94
N ASP A 28 -3.50 3.84 -16.42
CA ASP A 28 -2.61 2.71 -16.73
C ASP A 28 -2.86 2.15 -18.15
N THR A 29 -2.66 2.97 -19.16
CA THR A 29 -2.65 2.58 -20.58
C THR A 29 -1.25 2.74 -21.16
N ASN A 30 -0.93 1.95 -22.19
CA ASN A 30 0.38 2.02 -22.84
C ASN A 30 0.75 3.43 -23.33
N PHE A 31 -0.22 4.16 -23.85
CA PHE A 31 0.01 5.51 -24.38
C PHE A 31 0.41 6.49 -23.27
N PHE A 32 -0.39 6.61 -22.23
CA PHE A 32 -0.13 7.56 -21.14
C PHE A 32 1.11 7.18 -20.32
N ILE A 33 1.32 5.88 -20.09
CA ILE A 33 2.50 5.40 -19.36
C ILE A 33 3.78 5.66 -20.15
N LYS A 34 3.82 5.41 -21.45
CA LYS A 34 5.00 5.76 -22.27
C LYS A 34 5.30 7.25 -22.21
N LYS A 35 4.28 8.12 -22.36
CA LYS A 35 4.44 9.57 -22.26
C LYS A 35 5.00 9.98 -20.89
N PHE A 36 4.45 9.40 -19.82
CA PHE A 36 4.89 9.64 -18.46
C PHE A 36 6.34 9.23 -18.22
N LEU A 37 6.72 8.01 -18.62
CA LEU A 37 8.08 7.49 -18.44
C LEU A 37 9.11 8.23 -19.30
N ASN A 38 8.74 8.64 -20.52
CA ASN A 38 9.62 9.45 -21.39
C ASN A 38 9.89 10.84 -20.82
N TYR A 39 8.90 11.43 -20.14
CA TYR A 39 9.03 12.73 -19.50
C TYR A 39 9.90 12.65 -18.23
N TRP A 40 9.57 11.73 -17.32
CA TRP A 40 10.23 11.64 -16.01
C TRP A 40 11.54 10.88 -16.03
N LYS A 41 11.76 9.96 -16.96
CA LYS A 41 12.95 9.10 -17.10
C LYS A 41 13.44 8.54 -15.74
N PRO A 42 12.59 7.86 -14.97
CA PRO A 42 12.96 7.44 -13.62
C PRO A 42 14.08 6.39 -13.64
N SER A 43 15.02 6.48 -12.70
CA SER A 43 16.08 5.48 -12.50
C SER A 43 15.57 4.23 -11.76
N ALA A 44 14.49 4.35 -10.99
CA ALA A 44 13.83 3.25 -10.29
C ALA A 44 12.36 3.58 -10.03
N ALA A 45 11.51 2.55 -9.87
CA ALA A 45 10.10 2.68 -9.53
C ALA A 45 9.81 1.95 -8.22
N PHE A 46 9.17 2.64 -7.28
CA PHE A 46 8.74 2.11 -6.00
C PHE A 46 7.21 2.09 -5.96
N PHE A 47 6.64 0.89 -5.83
CA PHE A 47 5.21 0.70 -5.61
C PHE A 47 4.96 0.39 -4.14
N ILE A 48 3.89 0.90 -3.59
CA ILE A 48 3.57 0.74 -2.16
C ILE A 48 2.21 0.05 -2.00
N ASP A 49 2.11 -0.85 -1.02
CA ASP A 49 0.91 -1.63 -0.69
C ASP A 49 0.43 -2.52 -1.85
N SER A 50 -0.79 -2.29 -2.35
CA SER A 50 -1.45 -3.14 -3.36
C SER A 50 -1.40 -2.55 -4.77
N GLU A 51 -0.50 -1.62 -5.03
CA GLU A 51 -0.40 -0.89 -6.30
C GLU A 51 0.24 -1.77 -7.38
N ILE A 52 -0.58 -2.56 -8.07
CA ILE A 52 -0.15 -3.42 -9.19
C ILE A 52 -0.78 -2.89 -10.48
N TRP A 53 0.02 -2.24 -11.29
CA TRP A 53 -0.36 -1.57 -12.54
C TRP A 53 0.28 -2.29 -13.74
N PRO A 54 -0.46 -3.16 -14.46
CA PRO A 54 0.12 -4.05 -15.46
C PRO A 54 0.85 -3.35 -16.59
N ASN A 55 0.27 -2.29 -17.16
CA ASN A 55 0.92 -1.55 -18.25
C ASN A 55 2.17 -0.82 -17.76
N THR A 56 2.10 -0.21 -16.59
CA THR A 56 3.23 0.48 -15.98
C THR A 56 4.37 -0.48 -15.69
N ILE A 57 4.11 -1.61 -15.02
CA ILE A 57 5.11 -2.63 -14.72
C ILE A 57 5.77 -3.16 -16.01
N THR A 58 4.96 -3.42 -17.04
CA THR A 58 5.46 -3.90 -18.32
C THR A 58 6.35 -2.87 -19.03
N ASN A 59 5.94 -1.59 -19.05
CA ASN A 59 6.73 -0.54 -19.68
C ASN A 59 8.02 -0.22 -18.90
N LEU A 60 7.98 -0.22 -17.55
CA LEU A 60 9.17 -0.10 -16.73
C LEU A 60 10.19 -1.20 -17.05
N LYS A 61 9.72 -2.46 -17.12
CA LYS A 61 10.60 -3.59 -17.46
C LYS A 61 11.21 -3.46 -18.86
N ARG A 62 10.42 -3.03 -19.86
CA ARG A 62 10.92 -2.78 -21.24
C ARG A 62 12.01 -1.72 -21.26
N ASN A 63 11.88 -0.68 -20.44
CA ASN A 63 12.89 0.38 -20.31
C ASN A 63 14.02 0.03 -19.33
N LYS A 64 14.12 -1.22 -18.85
CA LYS A 64 15.14 -1.69 -17.90
C LYS A 64 15.15 -0.93 -16.57
N ILE A 65 14.05 -0.31 -16.19
CA ILE A 65 13.89 0.44 -14.94
C ILE A 65 13.55 -0.57 -13.82
N PRO A 66 14.34 -0.65 -12.74
CA PRO A 66 14.11 -1.58 -11.65
C PRO A 66 12.82 -1.24 -10.89
N ILE A 67 12.08 -2.29 -10.53
CA ILE A 67 10.78 -2.21 -9.86
C ILE A 67 10.90 -2.81 -8.47
N ILE A 68 10.58 -2.02 -7.46
CA ILE A 68 10.57 -2.42 -6.06
C ILE A 68 9.14 -2.30 -5.51
N LEU A 69 8.60 -3.38 -4.95
CA LEU A 69 7.31 -3.38 -4.27
C LEU A 69 7.53 -3.35 -2.76
N ILE A 70 7.13 -2.26 -2.12
CA ILE A 70 7.28 -2.02 -0.69
C ILE A 70 5.93 -2.25 0.01
N ASN A 71 5.95 -2.95 1.13
CA ASN A 71 4.75 -3.30 1.91
C ASN A 71 3.70 -4.04 1.07
N GLY A 72 4.16 -4.88 0.12
CA GLY A 72 3.31 -5.56 -0.85
C GLY A 72 2.20 -6.37 -0.18
N ARG A 73 0.94 -5.99 -0.44
CA ARG A 73 -0.24 -6.62 0.14
C ARG A 73 -1.09 -7.28 -0.93
N ILE A 74 -1.35 -8.57 -0.77
CA ILE A 74 -2.28 -9.32 -1.61
C ILE A 74 -3.31 -10.01 -0.72
N THR A 75 -4.59 -9.69 -0.91
CA THR A 75 -5.70 -10.37 -0.22
C THR A 75 -5.99 -11.72 -0.88
N LYS A 76 -6.62 -12.67 -0.15
CA LYS A 76 -7.07 -13.95 -0.71
C LYS A 76 -7.95 -13.78 -1.95
N LYS A 77 -8.87 -12.79 -1.91
CA LYS A 77 -9.75 -12.46 -3.05
C LYS A 77 -8.95 -12.03 -4.28
N SER A 78 -7.97 -11.14 -4.10
CA SER A 78 -7.11 -10.65 -5.17
C SER A 78 -6.20 -11.76 -5.70
N PHE A 79 -5.60 -12.55 -4.82
CA PHE A 79 -4.78 -13.72 -5.20
C PHE A 79 -5.57 -14.70 -6.08
N ASN A 80 -6.80 -15.06 -5.68
CA ASN A 80 -7.63 -15.97 -6.46
C ASN A 80 -7.99 -15.40 -7.85
N LYS A 81 -8.19 -14.08 -7.97
CA LYS A 81 -8.39 -13.43 -9.28
C LYS A 81 -7.15 -13.56 -10.16
N TRP A 82 -5.98 -13.23 -9.63
CA TRP A 82 -4.71 -13.34 -10.36
C TRP A 82 -4.38 -14.79 -10.74
N LYS A 83 -4.68 -15.75 -9.88
CA LYS A 83 -4.45 -17.18 -10.14
C LYS A 83 -5.27 -17.72 -11.31
N LYS A 84 -6.47 -17.18 -11.57
CA LYS A 84 -7.30 -17.56 -12.73
C LYS A 84 -6.62 -17.28 -14.07
N ILE A 85 -5.74 -16.28 -14.11
CA ILE A 85 -4.96 -15.89 -15.29
C ILE A 85 -3.47 -16.16 -15.04
N SER A 86 -3.14 -17.35 -14.58
CA SER A 86 -1.82 -17.74 -14.03
C SER A 86 -0.64 -17.41 -14.94
N TYR A 87 -0.76 -17.62 -16.24
CA TYR A 87 0.30 -17.29 -17.21
C TYR A 87 0.61 -15.79 -17.22
N LEU A 88 -0.42 -14.94 -17.34
CA LEU A 88 -0.27 -13.48 -17.36
C LEU A 88 0.20 -12.95 -16.01
N SER A 89 -0.30 -13.50 -14.90
CA SER A 89 0.13 -13.08 -13.57
C SER A 89 1.58 -13.43 -13.31
N ASN A 90 2.01 -14.64 -13.65
CA ASN A 90 3.40 -15.06 -13.48
C ASN A 90 4.36 -14.18 -14.31
N ASP A 91 4.04 -13.92 -15.58
CA ASP A 91 4.80 -13.01 -16.42
C ASP A 91 4.87 -11.60 -15.80
N LEU A 92 3.74 -11.06 -15.33
CA LEU A 92 3.67 -9.73 -14.72
C LEU A 92 4.47 -9.62 -13.43
N PHE A 93 4.21 -10.52 -12.47
CA PHE A 93 4.84 -10.46 -11.14
C PHE A 93 6.32 -10.82 -11.19
N SER A 94 6.78 -11.61 -12.16
CA SER A 94 8.21 -11.90 -12.36
C SER A 94 9.04 -10.68 -12.77
N LYS A 95 8.39 -9.61 -13.25
CA LYS A 95 9.03 -8.34 -13.61
C LYS A 95 9.43 -7.51 -12.39
N ILE A 96 8.88 -7.79 -11.21
CA ILE A 96 9.24 -7.11 -9.95
C ILE A 96 10.63 -7.57 -9.52
N ASN A 97 11.57 -6.63 -9.43
CA ASN A 97 12.96 -6.91 -9.10
C ASN A 97 13.17 -7.27 -7.63
N LEU A 98 12.42 -6.62 -6.72
CA LEU A 98 12.49 -6.87 -5.28
C LEU A 98 11.14 -6.57 -4.64
N CYS A 99 10.72 -7.42 -3.70
CA CYS A 99 9.47 -7.24 -2.97
C CYS A 99 9.67 -7.38 -1.46
N PHE A 100 9.10 -6.44 -0.71
CA PHE A 100 8.96 -6.47 0.74
C PHE A 100 7.47 -6.65 1.08
N PRO A 101 7.00 -7.85 1.36
CA PRO A 101 5.58 -8.10 1.65
C PRO A 101 5.17 -7.57 3.04
N SER A 102 3.91 -7.16 3.19
CA SER A 102 3.35 -6.63 4.43
C SER A 102 3.04 -7.70 5.49
N SER A 103 2.94 -8.98 5.09
CA SER A 103 2.63 -10.11 5.96
C SER A 103 3.15 -11.41 5.36
N LYS A 104 3.31 -12.45 6.20
CA LYS A 104 3.67 -13.81 5.77
C LYS A 104 2.66 -14.39 4.77
N GLN A 105 1.38 -14.06 4.92
CA GLN A 105 0.35 -14.47 3.97
C GLN A 105 0.53 -13.81 2.59
N SER A 106 0.83 -12.50 2.56
CA SER A 106 1.13 -11.78 1.32
C SER A 106 2.42 -12.29 0.67
N GLU A 107 3.45 -12.63 1.46
CA GLU A 107 4.68 -13.26 0.98
C GLU A 107 4.38 -14.55 0.21
N LYS A 108 3.59 -15.46 0.81
CA LYS A 108 3.18 -16.72 0.19
C LYS A 108 2.45 -16.50 -1.14
N TYR A 109 1.51 -15.56 -1.17
CA TYR A 109 0.76 -15.25 -2.38
C TYR A 109 1.63 -14.64 -3.47
N LEU A 110 2.46 -13.66 -3.15
CA LEU A 110 3.35 -13.00 -4.10
C LEU A 110 4.37 -13.97 -4.70
N LYS A 111 4.90 -14.90 -3.90
CA LYS A 111 5.78 -15.98 -4.38
C LYS A 111 5.07 -16.88 -5.38
N GLN A 112 3.83 -17.29 -5.10
CA GLN A 112 3.03 -18.13 -6.00
C GLN A 112 2.60 -17.39 -7.28
N LEU A 113 2.50 -16.06 -7.26
CA LEU A 113 2.21 -15.25 -8.45
C LEU A 113 3.44 -14.97 -9.31
N GLY A 114 4.64 -15.37 -8.88
CA GLY A 114 5.85 -15.30 -9.71
C GLY A 114 6.90 -14.28 -9.28
N VAL A 115 6.74 -13.59 -8.14
CA VAL A 115 7.79 -12.71 -7.62
C VAL A 115 9.00 -13.54 -7.18
N LYS A 116 10.19 -13.27 -7.77
CA LYS A 116 11.39 -14.09 -7.56
C LYS A 116 12.20 -13.67 -6.34
N LYS A 117 12.35 -12.37 -6.10
CA LYS A 117 13.16 -11.84 -4.99
C LYS A 117 12.24 -11.22 -3.95
N ILE A 118 12.07 -11.92 -2.84
CA ILE A 118 11.20 -11.50 -1.73
C ILE A 118 12.04 -11.47 -0.44
N LYS A 119 11.92 -10.36 0.31
CA LYS A 119 12.53 -10.21 1.63
C LYS A 119 11.47 -9.74 2.61
N PHE A 120 11.08 -10.57 3.56
CA PHE A 120 10.13 -10.19 4.60
C PHE A 120 10.84 -9.40 5.72
N ILE A 121 10.41 -8.17 5.94
CA ILE A 121 10.92 -7.26 6.96
C ILE A 121 9.84 -6.80 7.94
N GLY A 122 8.61 -7.32 7.81
CA GLY A 122 7.45 -6.88 8.56
C GLY A 122 6.66 -5.77 7.86
N ASN A 123 5.59 -5.31 8.51
CA ASN A 123 4.74 -4.23 7.97
C ASN A 123 5.30 -2.88 8.38
N ILE A 124 5.65 -2.05 7.39
CA ILE A 124 6.24 -0.71 7.58
C ILE A 124 5.33 0.19 8.44
N LYS A 125 4.00 -0.02 8.39
CA LYS A 125 3.06 0.77 9.21
C LYS A 125 3.30 0.62 10.72
N PHE A 126 3.94 -0.46 11.16
CA PHE A 126 4.30 -0.66 12.57
C PHE A 126 5.67 -0.06 12.95
N SER A 127 6.44 0.44 11.99
CA SER A 127 7.72 1.10 12.27
C SER A 127 7.58 2.58 12.66
N GLN A 128 6.38 3.15 12.58
CA GLN A 128 6.13 4.48 13.13
C GLN A 128 6.19 4.43 14.66
N SER A 129 7.17 5.10 15.25
CA SER A 129 7.13 5.41 16.68
C SER A 129 5.86 6.22 16.97
N ILE A 130 5.05 5.73 17.90
CA ILE A 130 3.89 6.48 18.37
C ILE A 130 4.44 7.76 19.01
N ASN A 131 4.13 8.90 18.42
CA ASN A 131 4.51 10.18 19.02
C ASN A 131 3.62 10.41 20.23
N GLU A 132 4.13 10.10 21.42
CA GLU A 132 3.40 10.22 22.70
C GLU A 132 2.84 11.62 22.93
N LYS A 133 3.45 12.66 22.33
CA LYS A 133 2.93 14.04 22.37
C LYS A 133 1.60 14.19 21.62
N LEU A 134 1.31 13.34 20.63
CA LEU A 134 0.02 13.31 19.94
C LEU A 134 -1.04 12.50 20.72
N LEU A 135 -0.63 11.74 21.73
CA LEU A 135 -1.50 11.00 22.65
C LEU A 135 -1.93 11.82 23.85
N SER A 136 -1.74 13.15 23.88
CA SER A 136 -2.34 14.02 24.89
C SER A 136 -3.87 13.95 24.75
N SER A 137 -4.42 12.84 25.23
CA SER A 137 -5.86 12.63 25.33
C SER A 137 -6.44 13.69 26.24
N ASN A 138 -7.59 14.22 25.85
CA ASN A 138 -8.37 15.16 26.64
C ASN A 138 -8.49 14.62 28.08
N ILE A 139 -8.05 15.40 29.07
CA ILE A 139 -7.99 15.02 30.50
C ILE A 139 -9.35 14.49 30.98
N ASN A 140 -10.45 15.01 30.42
CA ASN A 140 -11.82 14.56 30.74
C ASN A 140 -12.09 13.11 30.28
N ILE A 141 -11.55 12.69 29.14
CA ILE A 141 -11.69 11.33 28.64
C ILE A 141 -10.89 10.34 29.52
N LYS A 142 -9.67 10.71 29.90
CA LYS A 142 -8.85 9.88 30.84
C LYS A 142 -9.58 9.68 32.17
N LYS A 143 -10.15 10.74 32.74
CA LYS A 143 -10.92 10.67 33.97
C LYS A 143 -12.15 9.78 33.85
N PHE A 144 -12.90 9.89 32.73
CA PHE A 144 -14.08 9.09 32.48
C PHE A 144 -13.77 7.58 32.34
N ILE A 145 -12.66 7.25 31.66
CA ILE A 145 -12.25 5.84 31.41
C ILE A 145 -11.65 5.20 32.66
N SER A 146 -10.98 5.95 33.55
CA SER A 146 -10.27 5.41 34.71
C SER A 146 -11.19 4.75 35.76
N PHE A 147 -12.45 5.09 35.79
CA PHE A 147 -13.45 4.56 36.76
C PHE A 147 -14.31 3.41 36.26
N LYS A 148 -14.16 3.01 35.00
CA LYS A 148 -15.01 1.97 34.38
C LYS A 148 -14.18 1.00 33.54
N LYS A 149 -14.60 -0.26 33.51
CA LYS A 149 -14.08 -1.20 32.50
C LYS A 149 -14.59 -0.74 31.13
N THR A 150 -13.71 -0.20 30.31
CA THR A 150 -14.05 0.36 29.00
C THR A 150 -13.30 -0.35 27.89
N TRP A 151 -13.95 -0.50 26.76
CA TRP A 151 -13.35 -0.96 25.52
C TRP A 151 -13.80 -0.04 24.38
N CYS A 152 -13.03 0.02 23.32
CA CYS A 152 -13.31 0.88 22.19
C CYS A 152 -13.38 0.04 20.91
N ALA A 153 -14.50 0.09 20.22
CA ALA A 153 -14.64 -0.44 18.87
C ALA A 153 -14.34 0.70 17.89
N SER A 154 -13.25 0.55 17.12
CA SER A 154 -12.80 1.58 16.17
C SER A 154 -12.96 1.10 14.73
N SER A 155 -13.39 1.99 13.83
CA SER A 155 -13.58 1.72 12.40
C SER A 155 -14.59 0.59 12.13
N THR A 156 -15.63 0.52 12.92
CA THR A 156 -16.72 -0.47 12.80
C THR A 156 -17.59 -0.22 11.58
N HIS A 157 -18.15 -1.28 11.03
CA HIS A 157 -19.20 -1.24 10.02
C HIS A 157 -20.56 -1.51 10.64
N LYS A 158 -21.65 -1.13 9.97
CA LYS A 158 -23.04 -1.19 10.46
C LYS A 158 -23.42 -2.51 11.16
N THR A 159 -22.98 -3.66 10.66
CA THR A 159 -23.26 -4.98 11.28
C THR A 159 -22.40 -5.26 12.51
N GLU A 160 -21.19 -4.74 12.56
CA GLU A 160 -20.27 -4.90 13.68
C GLU A 160 -20.69 -4.04 14.87
N GLU A 161 -21.28 -2.87 14.62
CA GLU A 161 -21.83 -1.99 15.66
C GLU A 161 -22.98 -2.66 16.42
N LEU A 162 -23.85 -3.40 15.70
CA LEU A 162 -24.94 -4.16 16.32
C LEU A 162 -24.41 -5.28 17.21
N LEU A 163 -23.36 -6.00 16.76
CA LEU A 163 -22.71 -7.03 17.56
C LEU A 163 -22.06 -6.44 18.82
N CYS A 164 -21.35 -5.32 18.68
CA CYS A 164 -20.75 -4.61 19.80
C CYS A 164 -21.81 -4.17 20.84
N GLY A 165 -22.94 -3.66 20.38
CA GLY A 165 -24.05 -3.28 21.25
C GLY A 165 -24.74 -4.46 21.96
N ALA A 166 -24.80 -5.64 21.32
CA ALA A 166 -25.38 -6.84 21.91
C ALA A 166 -24.46 -7.49 22.98
N VAL A 167 -23.16 -7.27 22.92
CA VAL A 167 -22.18 -7.82 23.88
C VAL A 167 -22.03 -6.92 25.11
N HIS A 168 -22.41 -5.66 25.03
CA HIS A 168 -22.32 -4.67 26.12
C HIS A 168 -23.54 -4.75 27.03
#